data_3f89858c080243e087779dba823da78b
#
_entry.id   3f89858c080243e087779dba823da78b
#
_cell.length_a   1.000
_cell.length_b   1.000
_cell.length_c   1.000
_cell.angle_alpha   90.00
_cell.angle_beta   90.00
_cell.angle_gamma   90.00
#
_symmetry.space_group_name_H-M   'P 1'
#
loop_
_entity.id
_entity.type
_entity.pdbx_description
1 polymer ?
#
loop_
_entity_poly.entity_id
_entity_poly.type
_entity_poly.pdbx_seq_one_letter_code
_entity_poly.pdbx_strand_id
1 'polypeptide(L)'
;MNEKYIQIFNGYRGAYGVANIKNAYVDPDSGKLKLKPGDYRWNYQELTDQIYNDHLNGTKSIGIQPCNEDGETKFGLIDIDPSDYENFDKKFIIDKIQEYKLPLIPILSKSKGLHLYIFMRKSVDAAILKSFLSNLLPLFKLKSDTEIFPKQTQLTRDLEGGGLRPGQFINLPYFNKTERRALNTDGTEFTFEQFIPLIESNLVDPDQLTTITDNIDKKIFEGADEDFKDGPPCLATLSTIMKDPQFDGKDRFMYNYHVFVKMKYEDTWKQKVKNAPVKYFAEQHANAWDDKFLGAKVRSWARSLKGYTCTQSPISDHCKKGICVKKKFGVLAGSKGTYPVLTNLKKIDLDPEPEYEFDVI
;
A
#
# COMPACT_ATOMS: atom_id res chain seq x y z
N MET A 1 25.64 -19.25 -8.58
CA MET A 1 25.08 -18.14 -7.78
C MET A 1 24.81 -16.90 -8.63
N ASN A 2 25.82 -16.38 -9.34
CA ASN A 2 25.63 -15.21 -10.23
C ASN A 2 24.58 -15.48 -11.33
N GLU A 3 24.59 -16.65 -11.95
CA GLU A 3 23.59 -17.04 -12.97
C GLU A 3 22.16 -16.96 -12.44
N LYS A 4 21.91 -17.45 -11.21
CA LYS A 4 20.60 -17.35 -10.57
C LYS A 4 20.20 -15.89 -10.30
N TYR A 5 21.14 -15.06 -9.86
CA TYR A 5 20.92 -13.63 -9.69
C TYR A 5 20.48 -12.97 -11.01
N ILE A 6 21.17 -13.28 -12.11
CA ILE A 6 20.83 -12.78 -13.45
C ILE A 6 19.43 -13.25 -13.89
N GLN A 7 19.08 -14.51 -13.62
CA GLN A 7 17.76 -15.05 -13.96
C GLN A 7 16.62 -14.40 -13.16
N ILE A 8 16.89 -14.06 -11.89
CA ILE A 8 15.93 -13.42 -10.99
C ILE A 8 15.69 -11.97 -11.40
N PHE A 9 16.78 -11.22 -11.59
CA PHE A 9 16.73 -9.81 -11.99
C PHE A 9 16.69 -9.64 -13.51
N ASN A 10 15.90 -10.47 -14.19
CA ASN A 10 15.71 -10.38 -15.63
C ASN A 10 14.49 -9.51 -15.96
N GLY A 11 14.74 -8.34 -16.56
CA GLY A 11 13.73 -7.41 -17.07
C GLY A 11 14.03 -7.05 -18.53
N TYR A 12 13.88 -5.76 -18.89
CA TYR A 12 14.25 -5.28 -20.21
C TYR A 12 15.76 -5.35 -20.43
N ARG A 13 16.19 -6.02 -21.50
CA ARG A 13 17.63 -6.24 -21.80
C ARG A 13 18.20 -5.30 -22.85
N GLY A 14 17.37 -4.51 -23.55
CA GLY A 14 17.86 -3.60 -24.60
C GLY A 14 18.58 -2.37 -24.10
N ALA A 15 18.51 -2.09 -22.80
CA ALA A 15 19.22 -0.98 -22.16
C ALA A 15 19.35 -1.24 -20.64
N TYR A 16 20.29 -0.54 -19.99
CA TYR A 16 20.44 -0.56 -18.53
C TYR A 16 20.79 0.82 -17.98
N GLY A 17 20.35 1.09 -16.77
CA GLY A 17 20.70 2.31 -16.06
C GLY A 17 22.13 2.25 -15.51
N VAL A 18 22.83 3.37 -15.52
CA VAL A 18 24.15 3.52 -14.92
C VAL A 18 24.13 4.67 -13.94
N ALA A 19 24.65 4.42 -12.74
CA ALA A 19 24.87 5.46 -11.72
C ALA A 19 26.38 5.66 -11.50
N ASN A 20 26.89 6.84 -11.81
CA ASN A 20 28.27 7.17 -11.54
C ASN A 20 28.45 7.64 -10.09
N ILE A 21 28.63 6.69 -9.20
CA ILE A 21 28.71 6.93 -7.75
C ILE A 21 29.94 7.74 -7.37
N LYS A 22 30.99 7.74 -8.20
CA LYS A 22 32.24 8.50 -7.93
C LYS A 22 32.03 10.02 -7.84
N ASN A 23 30.97 10.52 -8.50
CA ASN A 23 30.62 11.93 -8.51
C ASN A 23 29.50 12.27 -7.50
N ALA A 24 29.11 11.31 -6.67
CA ALA A 24 28.08 11.54 -5.67
C ALA A 24 28.55 12.58 -4.65
N TYR A 25 27.65 13.49 -4.28
CA TYR A 25 27.90 14.51 -3.27
C TYR A 25 26.83 14.47 -2.18
N VAL A 26 27.17 14.91 -0.99
CA VAL A 26 26.20 15.07 0.08
C VAL A 26 25.49 16.40 -0.14
N ASP A 27 24.20 16.34 -0.35
CA ASP A 27 23.37 17.54 -0.47
C ASP A 27 23.32 18.25 0.89
N PRO A 28 23.71 19.53 0.96
CA PRO A 28 23.84 20.23 2.24
C PRO A 28 22.52 20.47 2.95
N ASP A 29 21.42 20.57 2.21
CA ASP A 29 20.10 20.86 2.77
C ASP A 29 19.40 19.61 3.32
N SER A 30 19.57 18.46 2.66
CA SER A 30 18.91 17.20 3.03
C SER A 30 19.84 16.18 3.68
N GLY A 31 21.15 16.39 3.69
CA GLY A 31 22.16 15.42 4.14
C GLY A 31 22.22 14.14 3.30
N LYS A 32 21.53 14.10 2.16
CA LYS A 32 21.45 12.92 1.29
C LYS A 32 22.60 12.87 0.30
N LEU A 33 23.01 11.63 -0.02
CA LEU A 33 23.93 11.39 -1.12
C LEU A 33 23.18 11.55 -2.45
N LYS A 34 23.45 12.63 -3.17
CA LYS A 34 22.85 12.93 -4.49
C LYS A 34 23.87 12.72 -5.61
N LEU A 35 23.36 12.35 -6.78
CA LEU A 35 24.10 12.33 -8.03
C LEU A 35 23.78 13.59 -8.82
N LYS A 36 24.80 14.14 -9.52
CA LYS A 36 24.57 15.27 -10.43
C LYS A 36 23.71 14.84 -11.63
N PRO A 37 22.95 15.76 -12.24
CA PRO A 37 22.31 15.49 -13.51
C PRO A 37 23.35 14.96 -14.52
N GLY A 38 23.02 13.83 -15.19
CA GLY A 38 23.92 13.14 -16.12
C GLY A 38 24.75 11.99 -15.53
N ASP A 39 24.93 11.93 -14.20
CA ASP A 39 25.53 10.76 -13.54
C ASP A 39 24.54 9.59 -13.38
N TYR A 40 23.25 9.84 -13.64
CA TYR A 40 22.17 8.86 -13.61
C TYR A 40 21.53 8.82 -14.99
N ARG A 41 21.91 7.83 -15.81
CA ARG A 41 21.52 7.80 -17.22
C ARG A 41 21.29 6.39 -17.73
N TRP A 42 20.51 6.27 -18.80
CA TRP A 42 20.41 5.04 -19.59
C TRP A 42 21.66 4.83 -20.44
N ASN A 43 22.12 3.59 -20.49
CA ASN A 43 23.02 3.07 -21.50
C ASN A 43 22.18 2.19 -22.45
N TYR A 44 22.04 2.63 -23.70
CA TYR A 44 21.29 1.94 -24.75
C TYR A 44 22.13 0.87 -25.43
N GLN A 45 22.70 -0.01 -24.62
CA GLN A 45 23.41 -1.20 -25.05
C GLN A 45 22.75 -2.41 -24.38
N GLU A 46 22.89 -3.57 -25.02
CA GLU A 46 22.35 -4.83 -24.47
C GLU A 46 22.91 -5.09 -23.07
N LEU A 47 22.02 -5.41 -22.15
CA LEU A 47 22.34 -5.83 -20.79
C LEU A 47 22.79 -7.30 -20.81
N THR A 48 24.09 -7.51 -20.98
CA THR A 48 24.72 -8.83 -21.01
C THR A 48 24.97 -9.38 -19.60
N ASP A 49 25.20 -10.67 -19.50
CA ASP A 49 25.54 -11.32 -18.21
C ASP A 49 26.87 -10.78 -17.64
N GLN A 50 27.78 -10.32 -18.49
CA GLN A 50 29.01 -9.65 -18.05
C GLN A 50 28.71 -8.34 -17.29
N ILE A 51 27.72 -7.57 -17.72
CA ILE A 51 27.33 -6.32 -17.04
C ILE A 51 26.77 -6.61 -15.64
N TYR A 52 26.02 -7.71 -15.46
CA TYR A 52 25.61 -8.15 -14.10
C TYR A 52 26.83 -8.57 -13.26
N ASN A 53 27.79 -9.28 -13.84
CA ASN A 53 29.01 -9.67 -13.13
C ASN A 53 29.83 -8.43 -12.75
N ASP A 54 29.92 -7.42 -13.60
CA ASP A 54 30.56 -6.13 -13.30
C ASP A 54 29.89 -5.44 -12.10
N HIS A 55 28.56 -5.51 -12.00
CA HIS A 55 27.81 -5.01 -10.85
C HIS A 55 28.17 -5.77 -9.57
N LEU A 56 28.11 -7.09 -9.60
CA LEU A 56 28.41 -7.94 -8.44
C LEU A 56 29.88 -7.84 -8.00
N ASN A 57 30.77 -7.50 -8.91
CA ASN A 57 32.20 -7.31 -8.62
C ASN A 57 32.57 -5.85 -8.26
N GLY A 58 31.57 -4.95 -8.16
CA GLY A 58 31.79 -3.57 -7.77
C GLY A 58 32.38 -2.66 -8.86
N THR A 59 32.50 -3.14 -10.10
CA THR A 59 33.07 -2.38 -11.20
C THR A 59 32.10 -1.33 -11.75
N LYS A 60 30.79 -1.68 -11.86
CA LYS A 60 29.77 -0.84 -12.43
C LYS A 60 28.43 -1.02 -11.72
N SER A 61 27.95 0.01 -11.00
CA SER A 61 26.61 -0.04 -10.43
C SER A 61 25.56 0.15 -11.52
N ILE A 62 24.68 -0.84 -11.67
CA ILE A 62 23.62 -0.82 -12.69
C ILE A 62 22.23 -0.80 -12.09
N GLY A 63 21.30 -0.30 -12.89
CA GLY A 63 19.86 -0.44 -12.68
C GLY A 63 19.20 -1.05 -13.88
N ILE A 64 18.05 -1.66 -13.68
CA ILE A 64 17.27 -2.28 -14.75
C ILE A 64 15.81 -1.82 -14.73
N GLN A 65 15.18 -1.88 -15.89
CA GLN A 65 13.73 -1.80 -16.00
C GLN A 65 13.16 -3.20 -15.74
N PRO A 66 12.32 -3.36 -14.69
CA PRO A 66 11.77 -4.67 -14.38
C PRO A 66 10.80 -5.22 -15.44
N CYS A 67 10.07 -4.33 -16.13
CA CYS A 67 9.13 -4.71 -17.18
C CYS A 67 9.89 -5.05 -18.47
N ASN A 68 9.64 -6.24 -19.06
CA ASN A 68 10.18 -6.66 -20.33
C ASN A 68 9.39 -6.10 -21.53
N GLU A 69 9.76 -6.50 -22.75
CA GLU A 69 9.14 -6.05 -23.99
C GLU A 69 7.68 -6.51 -24.15
N ASP A 70 7.32 -7.61 -23.51
CA ASP A 70 5.97 -8.19 -23.53
C ASP A 70 5.03 -7.59 -22.48
N GLY A 71 5.51 -6.63 -21.68
CA GLY A 71 4.74 -6.04 -20.57
C GLY A 71 4.71 -6.92 -19.31
N GLU A 72 5.61 -7.88 -19.23
CA GLU A 72 5.72 -8.81 -18.11
C GLU A 72 6.91 -8.50 -17.20
N THR A 73 6.85 -9.00 -15.97
CA THR A 73 7.94 -8.87 -15.00
C THR A 73 8.07 -10.11 -14.12
N LYS A 74 9.29 -10.41 -13.66
CA LYS A 74 9.59 -11.44 -12.66
C LYS A 74 9.75 -10.89 -11.25
N PHE A 75 9.82 -9.59 -11.08
CA PHE A 75 9.89 -8.96 -9.77
C PHE A 75 9.30 -7.57 -9.78
N GLY A 76 8.90 -7.12 -8.63
CA GLY A 76 8.49 -5.76 -8.40
C GLY A 76 8.92 -5.31 -7.01
N LEU A 77 8.78 -4.03 -6.74
CA LEU A 77 9.10 -3.50 -5.42
C LEU A 77 8.33 -2.22 -5.10
N ILE A 78 8.21 -1.94 -3.81
CA ILE A 78 7.82 -0.64 -3.27
C ILE A 78 9.11 0.07 -2.85
N ASP A 79 9.36 1.27 -3.37
CA ASP A 79 10.52 2.11 -3.03
C ASP A 79 10.12 3.13 -1.95
N ILE A 80 10.69 2.99 -0.76
CA ILE A 80 10.35 3.82 0.40
C ILE A 80 11.54 4.72 0.72
N ASP A 81 11.43 6.00 0.38
CA ASP A 81 12.41 7.01 0.78
C ASP A 81 12.04 7.56 2.18
N PRO A 82 12.92 7.47 3.18
CA PRO A 82 12.66 7.98 4.52
C PRO A 82 12.29 9.46 4.57
N SER A 83 12.80 10.27 3.63
CA SER A 83 12.52 11.71 3.60
C SER A 83 11.08 12.06 3.26
N ASP A 84 10.31 11.11 2.74
CA ASP A 84 8.91 11.33 2.43
C ASP A 84 8.00 11.15 3.64
N TYR A 85 8.55 10.70 4.79
CA TYR A 85 7.81 10.34 5.99
C TYR A 85 8.43 10.97 7.24
N GLU A 86 7.64 11.70 8.04
CA GLU A 86 8.11 12.33 9.30
C GLU A 86 8.60 11.30 10.33
N ASN A 87 7.95 10.13 10.38
CA ASN A 87 8.25 9.06 11.33
C ASN A 87 8.44 7.74 10.58
N PHE A 88 9.56 7.64 9.83
CA PHE A 88 9.89 6.41 9.11
C PHE A 88 10.43 5.34 10.08
N ASP A 89 9.68 4.26 10.25
CA ASP A 89 10.04 3.13 11.09
C ASP A 89 10.19 1.85 10.27
N LYS A 90 11.45 1.43 10.07
CA LYS A 90 11.79 0.17 9.36
C LYS A 90 11.26 -1.05 10.10
N LYS A 91 11.34 -1.02 11.44
CA LYS A 91 10.89 -2.14 12.26
C LYS A 91 9.39 -2.37 12.09
N PHE A 92 8.59 -1.30 12.12
CA PHE A 92 7.15 -1.39 11.86
C PHE A 92 6.85 -2.08 10.52
N ILE A 93 7.59 -1.74 9.46
CA ILE A 93 7.40 -2.34 8.14
C ILE A 93 7.75 -3.84 8.16
N ILE A 94 8.90 -4.19 8.75
CA ILE A 94 9.34 -5.59 8.88
C ILE A 94 8.34 -6.39 9.71
N ASP A 95 7.87 -5.85 10.85
CA ASP A 95 6.87 -6.49 11.69
C ASP A 95 5.55 -6.73 10.93
N LYS A 96 5.13 -5.81 10.05
CA LYS A 96 3.95 -6.00 9.20
C LYS A 96 4.15 -7.08 8.13
N ILE A 97 5.34 -7.18 7.54
CA ILE A 97 5.67 -8.28 6.61
C ILE A 97 5.50 -9.63 7.32
N GLN A 98 6.00 -9.76 8.54
CA GLN A 98 5.87 -10.98 9.34
C GLN A 98 4.42 -11.24 9.76
N GLU A 99 3.77 -10.22 10.33
CA GLU A 99 2.40 -10.32 10.83
C GLU A 99 1.44 -10.85 9.75
N TYR A 100 1.56 -10.34 8.53
CA TYR A 100 0.71 -10.73 7.42
C TYR A 100 1.31 -11.84 6.54
N LYS A 101 2.48 -12.39 6.92
CA LYS A 101 3.20 -13.41 6.16
C LYS A 101 3.35 -13.05 4.69
N LEU A 102 3.74 -11.80 4.44
CA LEU A 102 3.90 -11.31 3.08
C LEU A 102 5.20 -11.85 2.47
N PRO A 103 5.20 -12.28 1.22
CA PRO A 103 6.40 -12.74 0.53
C PRO A 103 7.24 -11.55 0.03
N LEU A 104 7.48 -10.59 0.92
CA LEU A 104 8.27 -9.39 0.65
C LEU A 104 9.63 -9.50 1.32
N ILE A 105 10.68 -9.20 0.55
CA ILE A 105 12.04 -9.13 1.07
C ILE A 105 12.44 -7.66 1.19
N PRO A 106 12.62 -7.14 2.42
CA PRO A 106 13.10 -5.79 2.62
C PRO A 106 14.60 -5.71 2.30
N ILE A 107 14.98 -4.79 1.44
CA ILE A 107 16.35 -4.54 1.01
C ILE A 107 16.70 -3.09 1.29
N LEU A 108 17.88 -2.83 1.84
CA LEU A 108 18.35 -1.48 2.09
C LEU A 108 18.49 -0.70 0.77
N SER A 109 17.94 0.50 0.72
CA SER A 109 18.19 1.43 -0.39
C SER A 109 19.48 2.22 -0.16
N LYS A 110 19.97 2.88 -1.21
CA LYS A 110 21.14 3.76 -1.14
C LYS A 110 20.94 4.94 -0.16
N SER A 111 19.71 5.44 -0.04
CA SER A 111 19.31 6.55 0.83
C SER A 111 18.98 6.13 2.27
N LYS A 112 19.34 4.92 2.68
CA LYS A 112 18.97 4.29 3.97
C LYS A 112 17.46 4.01 4.14
N GLY A 113 16.68 4.09 3.06
CA GLY A 113 15.30 3.63 2.99
C GLY A 113 15.19 2.13 2.79
N LEU A 114 14.01 1.69 2.34
CA LEU A 114 13.73 0.29 2.06
C LEU A 114 13.15 0.13 0.66
N HIS A 115 13.62 -0.89 -0.04
CA HIS A 115 12.97 -1.47 -1.19
C HIS A 115 12.30 -2.78 -0.73
N LEU A 116 10.98 -2.88 -0.81
CA LEU A 116 10.26 -4.10 -0.47
C LEU A 116 10.04 -4.92 -1.74
N TYR A 117 10.94 -5.87 -2.00
CA TYR A 117 10.91 -6.71 -3.19
C TYR A 117 9.93 -7.86 -3.07
N ILE A 118 9.22 -8.16 -4.16
CA ILE A 118 8.53 -9.43 -4.40
C ILE A 118 9.11 -10.09 -5.64
N PHE A 119 9.29 -11.41 -5.58
CA PHE A 119 9.85 -12.19 -6.67
C PHE A 119 8.86 -13.24 -7.15
N MET A 120 8.68 -13.32 -8.46
CA MET A 120 7.73 -14.23 -9.09
C MET A 120 8.44 -15.48 -9.63
N ARG A 121 7.85 -16.65 -9.44
CA ARG A 121 8.37 -17.91 -9.99
C ARG A 121 8.28 -17.92 -11.51
N LYS A 122 7.22 -17.35 -12.06
CA LYS A 122 6.98 -17.16 -13.49
C LYS A 122 6.74 -15.68 -13.75
N SER A 123 6.98 -15.23 -14.99
CA SER A 123 6.59 -13.88 -15.39
C SER A 123 5.10 -13.65 -15.18
N VAL A 124 4.75 -12.44 -14.81
CA VAL A 124 3.39 -11.96 -14.61
C VAL A 124 3.23 -10.61 -15.30
N ASP A 125 2.04 -10.30 -15.75
CA ASP A 125 1.70 -8.97 -16.26
C ASP A 125 2.12 -7.88 -15.24
N ALA A 126 2.90 -6.92 -15.71
CA ALA A 126 3.47 -5.87 -14.87
C ALA A 126 2.39 -4.99 -14.22
N ALA A 127 1.21 -4.81 -14.85
CA ALA A 127 0.10 -4.06 -14.29
C ALA A 127 -0.55 -4.83 -13.13
N ILE A 128 -0.65 -6.17 -13.22
CA ILE A 128 -1.16 -7.01 -12.14
C ILE A 128 -0.25 -6.90 -10.92
N LEU A 129 1.07 -7.08 -11.10
CA LEU A 129 2.01 -7.00 -9.98
C LEU A 129 2.04 -5.60 -9.36
N LYS A 130 2.04 -4.55 -10.18
CA LYS A 130 1.96 -3.17 -9.71
C LYS A 130 0.69 -2.90 -8.91
N SER A 131 -0.46 -3.39 -9.38
CA SER A 131 -1.73 -3.27 -8.67
C SER A 131 -1.69 -3.99 -7.32
N PHE A 132 -1.13 -5.19 -7.27
CA PHE A 132 -0.93 -5.94 -6.03
C PHE A 132 -0.10 -5.13 -5.03
N LEU A 133 1.07 -4.63 -5.43
CA LEU A 133 1.95 -3.83 -4.57
C LEU A 133 1.27 -2.52 -4.11
N SER A 134 0.51 -1.86 -4.99
CA SER A 134 -0.26 -0.65 -4.64
C SER A 134 -1.28 -0.91 -3.54
N ASN A 135 -1.90 -2.10 -3.55
CA ASN A 135 -2.86 -2.48 -2.51
C ASN A 135 -2.20 -2.72 -1.14
N LEU A 136 -0.89 -2.92 -1.08
CA LEU A 136 -0.15 -3.09 0.17
C LEU A 136 0.23 -1.76 0.84
N LEU A 137 0.28 -0.63 0.11
CA LEU A 137 0.71 0.66 0.66
C LEU A 137 -0.01 1.05 1.95
N PRO A 138 -1.35 0.94 2.05
CA PRO A 138 -2.06 1.28 3.28
C PRO A 138 -1.70 0.40 4.48
N LEU A 139 -1.29 -0.85 4.23
CA LEU A 139 -0.88 -1.77 5.28
C LEU A 139 0.38 -1.29 6.00
N PHE A 140 1.27 -0.66 5.25
CA PHE A 140 2.52 -0.08 5.73
C PHE A 140 2.39 1.41 6.11
N LYS A 141 1.18 1.99 6.11
CA LYS A 141 0.92 3.43 6.30
C LYS A 141 1.67 4.32 5.31
N LEU A 142 1.90 3.81 4.10
CA LEU A 142 2.59 4.53 3.04
C LEU A 142 1.62 5.43 2.26
N LYS A 143 2.15 6.51 1.69
CA LYS A 143 1.41 7.43 0.83
C LYS A 143 0.97 6.74 -0.46
N SER A 144 -0.14 7.19 -1.04
CA SER A 144 -0.69 6.61 -2.28
C SER A 144 0.18 6.86 -3.52
N ASP A 145 1.10 7.81 -3.44
CA ASP A 145 2.06 8.19 -4.48
C ASP A 145 3.47 7.62 -4.24
N THR A 146 3.62 6.75 -3.23
CA THR A 146 4.87 5.99 -3.01
C THR A 146 5.27 5.25 -4.28
N GLU A 147 6.54 5.34 -4.63
CA GLU A 147 7.05 4.75 -5.87
C GLU A 147 6.96 3.23 -5.87
N ILE A 148 6.41 2.68 -6.96
CA ILE A 148 6.29 1.24 -7.19
C ILE A 148 6.93 0.89 -8.53
N PHE A 149 7.78 -0.12 -8.53
CA PHE A 149 8.35 -0.69 -9.74
C PHE A 149 7.75 -2.07 -10.06
N PRO A 150 7.52 -2.39 -11.34
CA PRO A 150 7.77 -1.54 -12.51
C PRO A 150 6.89 -0.28 -12.51
N LYS A 151 7.51 0.90 -12.79
CA LYS A 151 6.72 2.14 -12.95
C LYS A 151 5.90 2.10 -14.21
N GLN A 152 6.52 1.68 -15.31
CA GLN A 152 5.88 1.42 -16.59
C GLN A 152 5.47 -0.04 -16.65
N THR A 153 4.23 -0.28 -17.04
CA THR A 153 3.66 -1.62 -17.21
C THR A 153 3.72 -2.09 -18.65
N GLN A 154 4.10 -1.21 -19.56
CA GLN A 154 4.41 -1.47 -20.98
C GLN A 154 5.52 -0.54 -21.41
N LEU A 155 6.40 -1.00 -22.29
CA LEU A 155 7.42 -0.17 -22.91
C LEU A 155 6.82 0.52 -24.13
N THR A 156 7.06 1.82 -24.26
CA THR A 156 6.58 2.59 -25.41
C THR A 156 7.64 2.64 -26.51
N ARG A 157 7.22 2.59 -27.77
CA ARG A 157 8.11 2.80 -28.91
C ARG A 157 8.39 4.29 -29.12
N ASP A 158 9.61 4.61 -29.45
CA ASP A 158 9.96 5.95 -29.90
C ASP A 158 9.42 6.17 -31.31
N LEU A 159 8.65 7.23 -31.49
CA LEU A 159 8.04 7.57 -32.79
C LEU A 159 9.09 8.00 -33.84
N GLU A 160 10.24 8.53 -33.39
CA GLU A 160 11.28 9.07 -34.27
C GLU A 160 12.42 8.09 -34.57
N GLY A 161 12.69 7.12 -33.68
CA GLY A 161 13.85 6.22 -33.79
C GLY A 161 13.54 4.73 -33.85
N GLY A 162 12.26 4.31 -33.72
CA GLY A 162 11.83 2.91 -33.76
C GLY A 162 12.29 2.03 -32.59
N GLY A 163 13.08 2.57 -31.65
CA GLY A 163 13.55 1.90 -30.46
C GLY A 163 12.52 1.92 -29.32
N LEU A 164 12.65 0.98 -28.37
CA LEU A 164 11.84 0.97 -27.16
C LEU A 164 12.38 2.00 -26.14
N ARG A 165 11.47 2.77 -25.54
CA ARG A 165 11.79 3.63 -24.39
C ARG A 165 11.66 2.83 -23.11
N PRO A 166 12.77 2.59 -22.40
CA PRO A 166 12.75 1.71 -21.22
C PRO A 166 12.07 2.34 -19.99
N GLY A 167 11.73 3.63 -20.02
CA GLY A 167 11.10 4.30 -18.89
C GLY A 167 12.05 4.53 -17.71
N GLN A 168 11.70 4.10 -16.50
CA GLN A 168 12.53 4.26 -15.31
C GLN A 168 13.11 2.94 -14.86
N PHE A 169 14.36 2.97 -14.40
CA PHE A 169 15.05 1.82 -13.86
C PHE A 169 15.19 1.89 -12.35
N ILE A 170 15.34 0.73 -11.72
CA ILE A 170 15.72 0.62 -10.32
C ILE A 170 17.12 0.06 -10.18
N ASN A 171 17.91 0.64 -9.29
CA ASN A 171 19.25 0.12 -8.99
C ASN A 171 19.18 -1.26 -8.38
N LEU A 172 19.98 -2.19 -8.92
CA LEU A 172 20.04 -3.55 -8.41
C LEU A 172 20.66 -3.61 -7.01
N PRO A 173 20.21 -4.52 -6.15
CA PRO A 173 20.82 -4.79 -4.86
C PRO A 173 22.17 -5.50 -5.00
N TYR A 174 22.91 -5.62 -3.90
CA TYR A 174 24.18 -6.34 -3.82
C TYR A 174 25.29 -5.85 -4.76
N PHE A 175 25.35 -4.54 -5.00
CA PHE A 175 26.54 -3.97 -5.65
C PHE A 175 27.79 -4.33 -4.84
N ASN A 176 28.84 -4.82 -5.52
CA ASN A 176 30.03 -5.38 -4.88
C ASN A 176 29.72 -6.50 -3.86
N LYS A 177 28.58 -7.18 -3.97
CA LYS A 177 28.05 -8.18 -3.02
C LYS A 177 27.87 -7.69 -1.58
N THR A 178 28.14 -6.44 -1.30
CA THR A 178 28.18 -5.87 0.05
C THR A 178 27.24 -4.70 0.29
N GLU A 179 26.78 -4.02 -0.77
CA GLU A 179 25.89 -2.87 -0.65
C GLU A 179 24.44 -3.22 -0.96
N ARG A 180 23.53 -2.49 -0.35
CA ARG A 180 22.08 -2.67 -0.56
C ARG A 180 21.63 -4.11 -0.27
N ARG A 181 21.91 -4.56 0.94
CA ARG A 181 21.62 -5.93 1.36
C ARG A 181 20.19 -6.10 1.82
N ALA A 182 19.71 -7.32 1.70
CA ALA A 182 18.46 -7.74 2.30
C ALA A 182 18.56 -7.76 3.83
N LEU A 183 17.46 -7.39 4.48
CA LEU A 183 17.34 -7.38 5.94
C LEU A 183 16.58 -8.61 6.43
N ASN A 184 17.09 -9.16 7.52
CA ASN A 184 16.38 -10.16 8.30
C ASN A 184 15.34 -9.48 9.22
N THR A 185 14.53 -10.28 9.86
CA THR A 185 13.46 -9.86 10.78
C THR A 185 13.98 -9.15 12.05
N ASP A 186 15.20 -9.43 12.45
CA ASP A 186 15.89 -8.79 13.56
C ASP A 186 16.70 -7.54 13.14
N GLY A 187 16.66 -7.18 11.83
CA GLY A 187 17.38 -6.06 11.25
C GLY A 187 18.81 -6.36 10.84
N THR A 188 19.30 -7.59 11.03
CA THR A 188 20.60 -8.03 10.52
C THR A 188 20.56 -8.17 8.99
N GLU A 189 21.73 -8.08 8.35
CA GLU A 189 21.84 -8.12 6.89
C GLU A 189 22.19 -9.53 6.41
N PHE A 190 21.52 -9.98 5.35
CA PHE A 190 21.87 -11.21 4.65
C PHE A 190 23.12 -11.01 3.78
N THR A 191 24.02 -11.99 3.77
CA THR A 191 25.13 -12.03 2.78
C THR A 191 24.60 -12.34 1.39
N PHE A 192 25.43 -12.15 0.35
CA PHE A 192 25.05 -12.50 -1.02
C PHE A 192 24.76 -14.00 -1.18
N GLU A 193 25.51 -14.83 -0.46
CA GLU A 193 25.34 -16.30 -0.46
C GLU A 193 24.01 -16.73 0.16
N GLN A 194 23.50 -15.97 1.14
CA GLN A 194 22.21 -16.21 1.78
C GLN A 194 21.04 -15.64 0.98
N PHE A 195 21.29 -14.62 0.17
CA PHE A 195 20.24 -13.87 -0.54
C PHE A 195 19.53 -14.71 -1.60
N ILE A 196 20.25 -15.48 -2.39
CA ILE A 196 19.63 -16.30 -3.44
C ILE A 196 18.73 -17.40 -2.86
N PRO A 197 19.15 -18.19 -1.85
CA PRO A 197 18.25 -19.11 -1.16
C PRO A 197 17.04 -18.42 -0.50
N LEU A 198 17.22 -17.21 0.05
CA LEU A 198 16.12 -16.42 0.61
C LEU A 198 15.06 -16.10 -0.47
N ILE A 199 15.49 -15.67 -1.65
CA ILE A 199 14.56 -15.43 -2.76
C ILE A 199 13.86 -16.70 -3.17
N GLU A 200 14.61 -17.81 -3.36
CA GLU A 200 14.05 -19.09 -3.79
C GLU A 200 12.96 -19.61 -2.85
N SER A 201 13.12 -19.39 -1.53
CA SER A 201 12.12 -19.74 -0.52
C SER A 201 10.90 -18.80 -0.48
N ASN A 202 11.00 -17.63 -1.10
CA ASN A 202 9.94 -16.60 -1.12
C ASN A 202 9.35 -16.36 -2.52
N LEU A 203 9.66 -17.22 -3.50
CA LEU A 203 9.09 -17.11 -4.85
C LEU A 203 7.58 -17.33 -4.83
N VAL A 204 6.86 -16.43 -5.49
CA VAL A 204 5.39 -16.41 -5.58
C VAL A 204 4.95 -16.86 -6.96
N ASP A 205 4.00 -17.77 -7.04
CA ASP A 205 3.30 -18.05 -8.29
C ASP A 205 2.22 -16.99 -8.56
N PRO A 206 1.95 -16.60 -9.81
CA PRO A 206 1.01 -15.52 -10.12
C PRO A 206 -0.40 -15.69 -9.54
N ASP A 207 -0.91 -16.90 -9.45
CA ASP A 207 -2.21 -17.23 -8.86
C ASP A 207 -2.26 -17.03 -7.35
N GLN A 208 -1.13 -17.10 -6.66
CA GLN A 208 -1.03 -16.86 -5.22
C GLN A 208 -1.27 -15.39 -4.84
N LEU A 209 -1.10 -14.43 -5.76
CA LEU A 209 -1.33 -13.00 -5.47
C LEU A 209 -2.75 -12.74 -4.98
N THR A 210 -3.73 -13.42 -5.56
CA THR A 210 -5.14 -13.33 -5.10
C THR A 210 -5.29 -13.92 -3.71
N THR A 211 -4.73 -15.11 -3.46
CA THR A 211 -4.80 -15.77 -2.15
C THR A 211 -4.14 -14.93 -1.06
N ILE A 212 -2.99 -14.30 -1.33
CA ILE A 212 -2.31 -13.38 -0.40
C ILE A 212 -3.23 -12.20 -0.06
N THR A 213 -3.86 -11.59 -1.08
CA THR A 213 -4.80 -10.48 -0.89
C THR A 213 -5.98 -10.91 -0.02
N ASP A 214 -6.56 -12.08 -0.28
CA ASP A 214 -7.68 -12.62 0.49
C ASP A 214 -7.30 -12.90 1.96
N ASN A 215 -6.09 -13.39 2.20
CA ASN A 215 -5.58 -13.62 3.55
C ASN A 215 -5.35 -12.31 4.32
N ILE A 216 -4.86 -11.27 3.64
CA ILE A 216 -4.75 -9.93 4.21
C ILE A 216 -6.15 -9.41 4.57
N ASP A 217 -7.11 -9.53 3.65
CA ASP A 217 -8.49 -9.11 3.88
C ASP A 217 -9.09 -9.86 5.09
N LYS A 218 -8.94 -11.18 5.15
CA LYS A 218 -9.42 -11.99 6.30
C LYS A 218 -8.83 -11.48 7.60
N LYS A 219 -7.52 -11.26 7.67
CA LYS A 219 -6.84 -10.81 8.88
C LYS A 219 -7.27 -9.39 9.30
N ILE A 220 -7.53 -8.50 8.34
CA ILE A 220 -8.04 -7.16 8.63
C ILE A 220 -9.42 -7.20 9.26
N PHE A 221 -10.25 -8.17 8.85
CA PHE A 221 -11.60 -8.33 9.36
C PHE A 221 -11.70 -9.33 10.53
N GLU A 222 -10.55 -9.89 10.96
CA GLU A 222 -10.51 -10.81 12.10
C GLU A 222 -11.01 -10.11 13.37
N GLY A 223 -11.96 -10.76 14.06
CA GLY A 223 -12.59 -10.21 15.26
C GLY A 223 -13.59 -9.07 15.00
N ALA A 224 -13.71 -8.59 13.76
CA ALA A 224 -14.70 -7.59 13.42
C ALA A 224 -16.10 -8.18 13.39
N ASP A 225 -17.08 -7.33 13.69
CA ASP A 225 -18.49 -7.69 13.62
C ASP A 225 -18.92 -8.09 12.20
N GLU A 226 -19.92 -8.97 12.12
CA GLU A 226 -20.49 -9.45 10.84
C GLU A 226 -20.94 -8.30 9.91
N ASP A 227 -21.37 -7.17 10.50
CA ASP A 227 -21.72 -5.98 9.73
C ASP A 227 -20.55 -5.47 8.87
N PHE A 228 -19.31 -5.70 9.28
CA PHE A 228 -18.12 -5.19 8.60
C PHE A 228 -17.42 -6.21 7.70
N LYS A 229 -17.89 -7.43 7.60
CA LYS A 229 -17.26 -8.51 6.85
C LYS A 229 -16.89 -8.14 5.41
N ASP A 230 -17.65 -7.24 4.79
CA ASP A 230 -17.48 -6.71 3.45
C ASP A 230 -17.54 -5.16 3.43
N GLY A 231 -17.38 -4.54 4.57
CA GLY A 231 -17.47 -3.09 4.78
C GLY A 231 -16.12 -2.36 4.71
N PRO A 232 -16.11 -1.09 5.14
CA PRO A 232 -14.87 -0.32 5.23
C PRO A 232 -13.89 -0.92 6.25
N PRO A 233 -12.63 -1.23 5.87
CA PRO A 233 -11.65 -1.85 6.77
C PRO A 233 -11.37 -1.04 8.03
N CYS A 234 -11.42 0.30 7.93
CA CYS A 234 -11.24 1.18 9.09
C CYS A 234 -12.33 0.98 10.14
N LEU A 235 -13.60 0.82 9.74
CA LEU A 235 -14.69 0.55 10.67
C LEU A 235 -14.59 -0.85 11.26
N ALA A 236 -14.19 -1.84 10.47
CA ALA A 236 -13.93 -3.19 10.95
C ALA A 236 -12.88 -3.16 12.08
N THR A 237 -11.72 -2.55 11.83
CA THR A 237 -10.66 -2.42 12.84
C THR A 237 -11.13 -1.62 14.06
N LEU A 238 -11.78 -0.47 13.84
CA LEU A 238 -12.27 0.37 14.95
C LEU A 238 -13.29 -0.35 15.80
N SER A 239 -14.19 -1.16 15.22
CA SER A 239 -15.20 -1.91 15.98
C SER A 239 -14.60 -2.85 17.04
N THR A 240 -13.37 -3.32 16.83
CA THR A 240 -12.68 -4.20 17.79
C THR A 240 -12.04 -3.46 18.96
N ILE A 241 -11.76 -2.16 18.80
CA ILE A 241 -11.05 -1.34 19.79
C ILE A 241 -11.94 -0.30 20.49
N MET A 242 -13.15 -0.04 19.99
CA MET A 242 -14.07 0.95 20.55
C MET A 242 -14.54 0.63 21.99
N LYS A 243 -14.42 -0.63 22.43
CA LYS A 243 -14.73 -1.03 23.80
C LYS A 243 -13.68 -0.58 24.83
N ASP A 244 -12.50 -0.13 24.37
CA ASP A 244 -11.55 0.50 25.26
C ASP A 244 -12.12 1.83 25.76
N PRO A 245 -12.30 2.00 27.09
CA PRO A 245 -12.84 3.24 27.64
C PRO A 245 -11.97 4.47 27.36
N GLN A 246 -10.66 4.28 27.23
CA GLN A 246 -9.70 5.38 27.01
C GLN A 246 -9.60 5.76 25.53
N PHE A 247 -10.09 4.91 24.62
CA PHE A 247 -10.02 5.20 23.19
C PHE A 247 -10.97 6.35 22.81
N ASP A 248 -10.42 7.40 22.23
CA ASP A 248 -11.19 8.53 21.70
C ASP A 248 -11.69 8.27 20.27
N GLY A 249 -12.62 9.10 19.80
CA GLY A 249 -13.13 9.03 18.42
C GLY A 249 -14.46 8.30 18.26
N LYS A 250 -15.19 8.03 19.35
CA LYS A 250 -16.51 7.36 19.33
C LYS A 250 -17.54 8.10 18.46
N ASP A 251 -17.57 9.45 18.53
CA ASP A 251 -18.46 10.26 17.69
C ASP A 251 -18.16 10.07 16.21
N ARG A 252 -16.90 10.03 15.84
CA ARG A 252 -16.49 9.84 14.45
C ARG A 252 -16.69 8.42 13.95
N PHE A 253 -16.48 7.44 14.81
CA PHE A 253 -16.84 6.05 14.49
C PHE A 253 -18.34 5.96 14.20
N MET A 254 -19.21 6.46 15.09
CA MET A 254 -20.66 6.41 14.93
C MET A 254 -21.14 7.14 13.67
N TYR A 255 -20.55 8.31 13.36
CA TYR A 255 -20.85 9.01 12.12
C TYR A 255 -20.55 8.13 10.88
N ASN A 256 -19.36 7.57 10.80
CA ASN A 256 -18.99 6.74 9.65
C ASN A 256 -19.74 5.39 9.62
N TYR A 257 -20.05 4.84 10.79
CA TYR A 257 -20.93 3.67 10.91
C TYR A 257 -22.34 3.97 10.39
N HIS A 258 -22.92 5.12 10.78
CA HIS A 258 -24.22 5.56 10.26
C HIS A 258 -24.21 5.66 8.72
N VAL A 259 -23.17 6.29 8.14
CA VAL A 259 -23.03 6.38 6.67
C VAL A 259 -23.00 4.98 6.06
N PHE A 260 -22.21 4.07 6.62
CA PHE A 260 -22.04 2.71 6.13
C PHE A 260 -23.34 1.89 6.19
N VAL A 261 -23.97 1.84 7.36
CA VAL A 261 -25.18 1.00 7.53
C VAL A 261 -26.37 1.54 6.76
N LYS A 262 -26.47 2.86 6.59
CA LYS A 262 -27.53 3.47 5.76
C LYS A 262 -27.42 3.03 4.30
N MET A 263 -26.19 2.77 3.81
CA MET A 263 -25.95 2.29 2.45
C MET A 263 -26.12 0.77 2.33
N LYS A 264 -25.75 0.05 3.36
CA LYS A 264 -25.80 -1.42 3.35
C LYS A 264 -27.19 -1.98 3.68
N TYR A 265 -27.95 -1.30 4.54
CA TYR A 265 -29.19 -1.80 5.14
C TYR A 265 -30.31 -0.76 5.00
N GLU A 266 -30.84 -0.60 3.80
CA GLU A 266 -31.82 0.46 3.45
C GLU A 266 -32.99 0.55 4.44
N ASP A 267 -33.54 -0.59 4.93
CA ASP A 267 -34.70 -0.60 5.81
C ASP A 267 -34.39 -0.70 7.31
N THR A 268 -33.25 -1.27 7.67
CA THR A 268 -32.90 -1.59 9.07
C THR A 268 -31.78 -0.76 9.65
N TRP A 269 -31.24 0.19 8.90
CA TRP A 269 -30.10 1.00 9.33
C TRP A 269 -30.35 1.78 10.63
N LYS A 270 -31.58 2.27 10.85
CA LYS A 270 -31.96 3.01 12.07
C LYS A 270 -31.75 2.14 13.31
N GLN A 271 -32.26 0.90 13.29
CA GLN A 271 -32.11 -0.04 14.39
C GLN A 271 -30.64 -0.40 14.63
N LYS A 272 -29.85 -0.56 13.56
CA LYS A 272 -28.42 -0.82 13.67
C LYS A 272 -27.68 0.35 14.32
N VAL A 273 -27.98 1.59 13.94
CA VAL A 273 -27.39 2.79 14.55
C VAL A 273 -27.80 2.92 16.01
N LYS A 274 -29.06 2.65 16.34
CA LYS A 274 -29.57 2.64 17.71
C LYS A 274 -28.83 1.64 18.61
N ASN A 275 -28.57 0.45 18.11
CA ASN A 275 -27.92 -0.62 18.88
C ASN A 275 -26.38 -0.49 18.92
N ALA A 276 -25.78 0.35 18.08
CA ALA A 276 -24.33 0.42 17.92
C ALA A 276 -23.60 0.85 19.20
N PRO A 277 -24.04 1.83 19.99
CA PRO A 277 -23.36 2.20 21.23
C PRO A 277 -23.25 1.02 22.22
N VAL A 278 -24.33 0.30 22.44
CA VAL A 278 -24.35 -0.87 23.33
C VAL A 278 -23.47 -1.99 22.78
N LYS A 279 -23.42 -2.14 21.47
CA LYS A 279 -22.65 -3.19 20.80
C LYS A 279 -21.15 -2.93 20.81
N TYR A 280 -20.73 -1.68 20.57
CA TYR A 280 -19.33 -1.35 20.29
C TYR A 280 -18.62 -0.58 21.39
N PHE A 281 -19.31 0.07 22.33
CA PHE A 281 -18.67 0.90 23.35
C PHE A 281 -18.62 0.19 24.71
N ALA A 282 -17.75 0.63 25.60
CA ALA A 282 -17.84 0.28 26.99
C ALA A 282 -19.15 0.84 27.58
N GLU A 283 -19.72 0.16 28.58
CA GLU A 283 -20.99 0.47 29.18
C GLU A 283 -21.17 1.94 29.57
N GLN A 284 -20.16 2.51 30.25
CA GLN A 284 -20.14 3.90 30.65
C GLN A 284 -20.30 4.89 29.49
N HIS A 285 -19.79 4.55 28.32
CA HIS A 285 -19.91 5.36 27.12
C HIS A 285 -21.17 5.05 26.34
N ALA A 286 -21.60 3.78 26.35
CA ALA A 286 -22.87 3.39 25.73
C ALA A 286 -24.05 4.12 26.35
N ASN A 287 -24.09 4.24 27.68
CA ASN A 287 -25.13 4.96 28.42
C ASN A 287 -25.19 6.46 28.11
N ALA A 288 -24.07 7.08 27.70
CA ALA A 288 -24.04 8.46 27.27
C ALA A 288 -24.63 8.69 25.85
N TRP A 289 -24.84 7.61 25.09
CA TRP A 289 -25.43 7.63 23.76
C TRP A 289 -26.89 7.17 23.81
N ASP A 290 -27.68 7.77 24.69
CA ASP A 290 -29.10 7.51 24.80
C ASP A 290 -29.87 7.89 23.52
N ASP A 291 -31.12 7.48 23.42
CA ASP A 291 -31.95 7.70 22.23
C ASP A 291 -32.09 9.19 21.89
N LYS A 292 -32.17 10.09 22.90
CA LYS A 292 -32.28 11.52 22.70
C LYS A 292 -31.01 12.11 22.11
N PHE A 293 -29.83 11.76 22.68
CA PHE A 293 -28.54 12.21 22.19
C PHE A 293 -28.24 11.66 20.78
N LEU A 294 -28.46 10.36 20.59
CA LEU A 294 -28.25 9.71 19.32
C LEU A 294 -29.19 10.26 18.24
N GLY A 295 -30.44 10.47 18.54
CA GLY A 295 -31.40 11.09 17.62
C GLY A 295 -30.99 12.51 17.20
N ALA A 296 -30.48 13.33 18.13
CA ALA A 296 -29.95 14.64 17.81
C ALA A 296 -28.72 14.57 16.87
N LYS A 297 -27.83 13.61 17.12
CA LYS A 297 -26.64 13.35 16.27
C LYS A 297 -27.06 12.93 14.87
N VAL A 298 -27.97 11.98 14.73
CA VAL A 298 -28.44 11.48 13.43
C VAL A 298 -29.09 12.60 12.61
N ARG A 299 -29.93 13.46 13.23
CA ARG A 299 -30.49 14.63 12.56
C ARG A 299 -29.40 15.61 12.10
N SER A 300 -28.39 15.85 12.94
CA SER A 300 -27.25 16.70 12.57
C SER A 300 -26.46 16.13 11.40
N TRP A 301 -26.20 14.82 11.40
CA TRP A 301 -25.46 14.15 10.33
C TRP A 301 -26.24 14.11 9.01
N ALA A 302 -27.56 13.95 9.06
CA ALA A 302 -28.41 13.97 7.88
C ALA A 302 -28.39 15.31 7.12
N ARG A 303 -28.21 16.42 7.86
CA ARG A 303 -28.09 17.76 7.27
C ARG A 303 -26.74 18.02 6.62
N SER A 304 -25.70 17.31 7.04
CA SER A 304 -24.37 17.40 6.45
C SER A 304 -24.18 16.22 5.50
N LEU A 305 -24.54 16.36 4.23
CA LEU A 305 -24.33 15.38 3.15
C LEU A 305 -22.85 15.10 2.87
N LYS A 306 -22.05 14.93 3.92
CA LYS A 306 -20.64 14.59 3.84
C LYS A 306 -20.54 13.08 3.93
N GLY A 307 -19.93 12.44 2.93
CA GLY A 307 -19.61 11.04 2.99
C GLY A 307 -18.67 10.68 4.16
N TYR A 308 -17.98 9.56 4.06
CA TYR A 308 -17.04 9.16 5.10
C TYR A 308 -15.97 10.20 5.39
N THR A 309 -15.57 10.34 6.66
CA THR A 309 -14.50 11.26 7.11
C THR A 309 -13.12 10.59 7.03
N CYS A 310 -12.79 10.02 5.87
CA CYS A 310 -11.60 9.18 5.67
C CYS A 310 -10.26 9.86 5.96
N THR A 311 -10.20 11.19 5.96
CA THR A 311 -8.97 11.96 6.22
C THR A 311 -8.82 12.40 7.67
N GLN A 312 -9.73 12.01 8.55
CA GLN A 312 -9.75 12.46 9.94
C GLN A 312 -9.54 11.27 10.88
N SER A 313 -8.66 11.47 11.90
CA SER A 313 -8.46 10.48 12.97
C SER A 313 -9.77 10.23 13.73
N PRO A 314 -10.06 9.00 14.20
CA PRO A 314 -9.27 7.79 14.04
C PRO A 314 -9.52 7.02 12.72
N ILE A 315 -10.40 7.50 11.84
CA ILE A 315 -10.72 6.81 10.58
C ILE A 315 -9.49 6.76 9.65
N SER A 316 -8.77 7.90 9.54
CA SER A 316 -7.54 7.99 8.72
C SER A 316 -6.47 7.01 9.16
N ASP A 317 -6.33 6.81 10.46
CA ASP A 317 -5.28 6.01 11.07
C ASP A 317 -5.43 4.51 10.76
N HIS A 318 -6.67 4.09 10.50
CA HIS A 318 -7.03 2.72 10.13
C HIS A 318 -7.49 2.59 8.66
N CYS A 319 -7.36 3.66 7.87
CA CYS A 319 -7.82 3.66 6.48
C CYS A 319 -6.92 2.80 5.59
N LYS A 320 -7.53 1.89 4.83
CA LYS A 320 -6.87 1.01 3.86
C LYS A 320 -7.54 1.19 2.49
N LYS A 321 -7.23 2.32 1.84
CA LYS A 321 -7.89 2.76 0.59
C LYS A 321 -7.93 1.66 -0.49
N GLY A 322 -6.84 0.95 -0.71
CA GLY A 322 -6.73 -0.08 -1.73
C GLY A 322 -7.76 -1.21 -1.57
N ILE A 323 -8.04 -1.61 -0.33
CA ILE A 323 -9.05 -2.63 -0.03
C ILE A 323 -10.44 -2.02 -0.05
N CYS A 324 -10.60 -0.81 0.48
CA CYS A 324 -11.89 -0.13 0.58
C CYS A 324 -12.51 0.15 -0.79
N VAL A 325 -11.71 0.53 -1.78
CA VAL A 325 -12.16 0.79 -3.17
C VAL A 325 -12.78 -0.43 -3.84
N LYS A 326 -12.32 -1.63 -3.47
CA LYS A 326 -12.86 -2.90 -3.99
C LYS A 326 -14.20 -3.30 -3.34
N LYS A 327 -14.58 -2.68 -2.24
CA LYS A 327 -15.83 -3.00 -1.51
C LYS A 327 -16.97 -2.12 -2.01
N LYS A 328 -18.11 -2.72 -2.28
CA LYS A 328 -19.27 -2.17 -3.01
C LYS A 328 -20.08 -1.07 -2.30
N PHE A 329 -19.60 -0.48 -1.21
CA PHE A 329 -20.38 0.47 -0.40
C PHE A 329 -20.04 1.94 -0.66
N GLY A 330 -19.94 2.33 -1.94
CA GLY A 330 -19.95 3.72 -2.35
C GLY A 330 -18.71 4.54 -2.05
N VAL A 331 -17.58 3.88 -1.70
CA VAL A 331 -16.31 4.57 -1.51
C VAL A 331 -15.53 4.53 -2.81
N LEU A 332 -15.43 5.66 -3.50
CA LEU A 332 -14.47 5.84 -4.59
C LEU A 332 -13.13 6.30 -4.02
N ALA A 333 -12.04 5.81 -4.61
CA ALA A 333 -10.75 6.43 -4.44
C ALA A 333 -10.83 7.85 -5.01
N GLY A 334 -10.81 8.84 -4.12
CA GLY A 334 -10.73 10.23 -4.53
C GLY A 334 -9.44 10.46 -5.32
N SER A 335 -9.53 11.08 -6.47
CA SER A 335 -8.39 11.61 -7.19
C SER A 335 -7.73 12.70 -6.32
N LYS A 336 -6.42 12.58 -6.06
CA LYS A 336 -5.57 13.62 -5.46
C LYS A 336 -6.13 14.27 -4.19
N GLY A 337 -6.18 13.53 -3.09
CA GLY A 337 -6.38 14.11 -1.74
C GLY A 337 -7.80 14.60 -1.43
N THR A 338 -8.74 14.44 -2.32
CA THR A 338 -10.16 14.72 -2.10
C THR A 338 -10.85 13.52 -1.42
N TYR A 339 -11.86 13.82 -0.62
CA TYR A 339 -12.70 12.84 0.06
C TYR A 339 -13.21 11.76 -0.91
N PRO A 340 -13.31 10.49 -0.48
CA PRO A 340 -14.00 9.49 -1.28
C PRO A 340 -15.42 9.98 -1.56
N VAL A 341 -15.75 10.10 -2.83
CA VAL A 341 -17.08 10.50 -3.27
C VAL A 341 -17.97 9.27 -3.15
N LEU A 342 -19.12 9.40 -2.51
CA LEU A 342 -20.14 8.35 -2.49
C LEU A 342 -20.75 8.25 -3.90
N THR A 343 -20.55 7.15 -4.60
CA THR A 343 -20.94 7.01 -6.00
C THR A 343 -22.37 6.57 -6.22
N ASN A 344 -23.10 6.15 -5.23
CA ASN A 344 -24.49 5.71 -5.37
C ASN A 344 -25.40 6.31 -4.31
N LEU A 345 -25.19 7.58 -3.98
CA LEU A 345 -26.33 8.34 -3.56
C LEU A 345 -27.21 8.49 -4.81
N LYS A 346 -28.15 7.57 -5.09
CA LYS A 346 -29.44 7.99 -5.63
C LYS A 346 -29.71 9.31 -4.92
N LYS A 347 -29.98 10.39 -5.65
CA LYS A 347 -30.49 11.63 -5.05
C LYS A 347 -31.41 11.17 -3.94
N ILE A 348 -30.93 11.26 -2.69
CA ILE A 348 -31.82 11.17 -1.56
C ILE A 348 -32.61 12.44 -1.77
N ASP A 349 -33.82 12.30 -2.32
CA ASP A 349 -34.77 13.39 -2.36
C ASP A 349 -34.79 13.94 -0.95
N LEU A 350 -34.33 15.17 -0.83
CA LEU A 350 -34.43 15.95 0.38
C LEU A 350 -35.90 16.36 0.50
N ASP A 351 -36.78 15.38 0.59
CA ASP A 351 -38.11 15.64 1.09
C ASP A 351 -37.95 16.22 2.49
N PRO A 352 -38.60 17.34 2.77
CA PRO A 352 -38.58 17.94 4.08
C PRO A 352 -39.16 16.97 5.09
N GLU A 353 -38.24 16.30 5.77
CA GLU A 353 -38.40 15.58 7.04
C GLU A 353 -39.63 14.68 7.24
N PRO A 354 -39.40 13.37 7.39
CA PRO A 354 -40.11 12.66 8.42
C PRO A 354 -39.45 13.00 9.78
N GLU A 355 -40.24 13.43 10.74
CA GLU A 355 -39.87 13.51 12.14
C GLU A 355 -39.27 12.16 12.56
N TYR A 356 -37.96 12.17 12.90
CA TYR A 356 -37.28 10.98 13.39
C TYR A 356 -37.65 10.81 14.88
N GLU A 357 -38.86 10.42 15.15
CA GLU A 357 -39.23 9.85 16.43
C GLU A 357 -38.60 8.46 16.50
N PHE A 358 -37.58 8.30 17.33
CA PHE A 358 -37.34 7.02 17.94
C PHE A 358 -38.49 6.82 18.91
N ASP A 359 -39.46 5.95 18.58
CA ASP A 359 -40.50 5.57 19.50
C ASP A 359 -39.85 5.17 20.82
N VAL A 360 -40.16 5.93 21.84
CA VAL A 360 -39.79 5.63 23.22
C VAL A 360 -40.72 4.48 23.61
N ILE A 361 -40.17 3.27 23.68
CA ILE A 361 -40.79 2.14 24.38
C ILE A 361 -40.16 2.01 25.74
#